data_6464acd2258a5df67c7fe42aea85c164
#
_entry.id   6464acd2258a5df67c7fe42aea85c164
#
_cell.length_a   1.000
_cell.length_b   1.000
_cell.length_c   1.000
_cell.angle_alpha   90.00
_cell.angle_beta   90.00
_cell.angle_gamma   90.00
#
_symmetry.space_group_name_H-M   'P 1'
#
loop_
_entity.id
_entity.type
_entity.pdbx_description
1 polymer ?
#
loop_
_entity_poly.entity_id
_entity_poly.type
_entity_poly.pdbx_seq_one_letter_code
_entity_poly.pdbx_strand_id
1 'polypeptide(L)' 'MASSAQSVSARRAKAISLIQAGLVHSQSDLVSLLKKAGYKVTQATASRDLEEIGAVRARNKDG' A
#
# COMPACT_ATOMS: atom_id res chain seq x y z
N MET A 1 -20.95 0.66 -7.85
CA MET A 1 -20.42 1.03 -7.05
C MET A 1 -19.72 0.22 -6.11
N ALA A 2 -19.91 -0.90 -6.03
CA ALA A 2 -19.38 -1.71 -5.05
C ALA A 2 -17.94 -1.95 -5.07
N SER A 3 -17.30 -1.70 -6.06
CA SER A 3 -15.91 -2.08 -6.13
C SER A 3 -14.96 -1.07 -5.55
N SER A 4 -15.47 -0.11 -4.85
CA SER A 4 -14.58 0.90 -4.33
C SER A 4 -13.51 0.35 -3.39
N ALA A 5 -13.79 -0.71 -2.69
CA ALA A 5 -12.81 -1.31 -1.80
C ALA A 5 -11.63 -1.88 -2.55
N GLN A 6 -11.78 -2.14 -3.85
CA GLN A 6 -10.74 -2.69 -4.68
C GLN A 6 -10.01 -1.62 -5.48
N SER A 7 -10.37 -0.38 -5.32
CA SER A 7 -9.75 0.67 -6.12
C SER A 7 -8.30 0.88 -5.72
N VAL A 8 -7.54 1.41 -6.66
CA VAL A 8 -6.14 1.69 -6.42
C VAL A 8 -5.97 2.71 -5.30
N SER A 9 -6.80 3.74 -5.30
CA SER A 9 -6.73 4.76 -4.26
C SER A 9 -6.96 4.19 -2.88
N ALA A 10 -7.98 3.36 -2.74
CA ALA A 10 -8.30 2.76 -1.46
C ALA A 10 -7.17 1.84 -1.00
N ARG A 11 -6.64 1.04 -1.93
CA ARG A 11 -5.56 0.13 -1.59
C ARG A 11 -4.31 0.88 -1.14
N ARG A 12 -3.96 1.94 -1.85
CA ARG A 12 -2.78 2.72 -1.49
C ARG A 12 -2.96 3.45 -0.18
N ALA A 13 -4.16 3.96 0.07
CA ALA A 13 -4.43 4.61 1.34
C ALA A 13 -4.27 3.62 2.49
N LYS A 14 -4.76 2.39 2.30
CA LYS A 14 -4.59 1.36 3.32
C LYS A 14 -3.12 1.02 3.50
N ALA A 15 -2.38 0.91 2.40
CA ALA A 15 -0.96 0.59 2.48
C ALA A 15 -0.20 1.66 3.26
N ILE A 16 -0.49 2.93 3.00
CA ILE A 16 0.15 4.01 3.72
C ILE A 16 -0.15 3.92 5.21
N SER A 17 -1.40 3.66 5.54
CA SER A 17 -1.81 3.52 6.92
C SER A 17 -1.04 2.40 7.63
N LEU A 18 -0.89 1.27 6.95
CA LEU A 18 -0.17 0.13 7.52
C LEU A 18 1.31 0.46 7.71
N ILE A 19 1.89 1.16 6.76
CA ILE A 19 3.28 1.55 6.86
C ILE A 19 3.48 2.51 8.02
N GLN A 20 2.60 3.48 8.15
CA GLN A 20 2.70 4.45 9.23
C GLN A 20 2.51 3.82 10.60
N ALA A 21 1.74 2.75 10.66
CA ALA A 21 1.54 2.03 11.90
C ALA A 21 2.74 1.15 12.27
N GLY A 22 3.73 1.04 11.37
CA GLY A 22 4.90 0.24 11.64
C GLY A 22 4.70 -1.25 11.45
N LEU A 23 3.66 -1.62 10.73
CA LEU A 23 3.35 -3.03 10.53
C LEU A 23 4.00 -3.63 9.30
N VAL A 24 4.53 -2.81 8.41
CA VAL A 24 5.11 -3.27 7.15
C VAL A 24 6.62 -3.18 7.23
N HIS A 25 7.28 -4.32 7.20
CA HIS A 25 8.73 -4.39 7.22
C HIS A 25 9.29 -4.89 5.88
N SER A 26 8.43 -5.42 5.04
CA SER A 26 8.85 -5.94 3.75
C SER A 26 7.67 -5.93 2.81
N GLN A 27 7.99 -6.16 1.53
CA GLN A 27 6.97 -6.26 0.52
C GLN A 27 5.98 -7.39 0.83
N SER A 28 6.49 -8.50 1.33
CA SER A 28 5.64 -9.63 1.70
C SER A 28 4.67 -9.27 2.81
N ASP A 29 5.14 -8.49 3.77
CA ASP A 29 4.27 -8.04 4.85
C ASP A 29 3.11 -7.23 4.28
N LEU A 30 3.42 -6.33 3.35
CA LEU A 30 2.38 -5.51 2.77
C LEU A 30 1.35 -6.35 2.03
N VAL A 31 1.81 -7.33 1.25
CA VAL A 31 0.91 -8.22 0.52
C VAL A 31 -0.01 -8.94 1.50
N SER A 32 0.56 -9.52 2.55
CA SER A 32 -0.23 -10.25 3.52
C SER A 32 -1.26 -9.39 4.20
N LEU A 33 -0.86 -8.20 4.62
CA LEU A 33 -1.75 -7.31 5.33
C LEU A 33 -2.87 -6.80 4.43
N LEU A 34 -2.56 -6.50 3.19
CA LEU A 34 -3.58 -6.04 2.26
C LEU A 34 -4.58 -7.16 1.95
N LYS A 35 -4.09 -8.38 1.81
CA LYS A 35 -4.99 -9.50 1.58
C LYS A 35 -5.91 -9.72 2.77
N LYS A 36 -5.39 -9.58 3.96
CA LYS A 36 -6.21 -9.71 5.16
C LYS A 36 -7.28 -8.63 5.21
N ALA A 37 -6.99 -7.47 4.68
CA ALA A 37 -7.94 -6.38 4.66
C ALA A 37 -8.98 -6.51 3.55
N GLY A 38 -8.86 -7.54 2.72
CA GLY A 38 -9.84 -7.79 1.67
C GLY A 38 -9.42 -7.30 0.30
N TYR A 39 -8.21 -6.83 0.13
CA TYR A 39 -7.75 -6.36 -1.16
C TYR A 39 -7.07 -7.50 -1.93
N LYS A 40 -7.31 -7.53 -3.23
CA LYS A 40 -6.66 -8.50 -4.08
C LYS A 40 -5.39 -7.86 -4.63
N VAL A 41 -4.27 -8.33 -4.17
CA VAL A 41 -3.00 -7.72 -4.55
C VAL A 41 -1.98 -8.82 -4.77
N THR A 42 -1.14 -8.61 -5.80
CA THR A 42 -0.03 -9.51 -6.06
C THR A 42 1.23 -8.85 -5.56
N GLN A 43 2.30 -9.64 -5.49
CA GLN A 43 3.57 -9.12 -5.06
C GLN A 43 4.07 -8.01 -5.99
N ALA A 44 3.87 -8.17 -7.28
CA ALA A 44 4.27 -7.15 -8.25
C ALA A 44 3.52 -5.85 -8.02
N THR A 45 2.23 -5.95 -7.75
CA THR A 45 1.42 -4.76 -7.50
C THR A 45 1.85 -4.08 -6.20
N ALA A 46 2.11 -4.86 -5.16
CA ALA A 46 2.55 -4.30 -3.89
C ALA A 46 3.90 -3.60 -4.04
N SER A 47 4.78 -4.18 -4.82
CA SER A 47 6.08 -3.59 -5.08
C SER A 47 5.93 -2.24 -5.76
N ARG A 48 5.05 -2.18 -6.74
CA ARG A 48 4.79 -0.95 -7.46
C ARG A 48 4.19 0.10 -6.54
N ASP A 49 3.25 -0.31 -5.69
CA ASP A 49 2.64 0.60 -4.75
C ASP A 49 3.68 1.17 -3.78
N LEU A 50 4.58 0.32 -3.31
CA LEU A 50 5.62 0.77 -2.41
C LEU A 50 6.54 1.79 -3.07
N GLU A 51 6.87 1.57 -4.32
CA GLU A 51 7.72 2.51 -5.05
C GLU A 51 7.03 3.87 -5.18
N GLU A 52 5.76 3.86 -5.47
CA GLU A 52 5.02 5.10 -5.63
C GLU A 52 4.88 5.82 -4.31
N ILE A 53 4.58 5.09 -3.26
CA ILE A 53 4.45 5.66 -1.94
C ILE A 53 5.79 6.24 -1.49
N GLY A 54 6.87 5.50 -1.73
CA GLY A 54 8.19 5.95 -1.37
C GLY A 54 8.59 7.22 -2.10
N ALA A 55 8.24 7.31 -3.38
CA ALA A 55 8.56 8.49 -4.15
C ALA A 55 7.83 9.72 -3.62
N VAL A 56 6.57 9.55 -3.26
CA VAL A 56 5.80 10.65 -2.72
C VAL A 56 6.36 11.10 -1.39
N ARG A 57 6.71 10.15 -0.54
CA ARG A 57 7.27 10.48 0.77
C ARG A 57 8.62 11.17 0.64
N ALA A 58 9.42 10.72 -0.30
CA ALA A 58 10.71 11.35 -0.52
C ALA A 58 10.55 12.79 -0.95
N ARG A 59 9.56 13.06 -1.82
CA ARG A 59 9.31 14.40 -2.22
C ARG A 59 8.86 15.27 -1.07
N ASN A 60 7.96 14.77 -0.27
CA ASN A 60 7.45 15.51 0.87
C ASN A 60 8.54 15.81 1.85
N LYS A 61 9.46 14.89 2.00
CA LYS A 61 10.53 15.07 2.93
C LYS A 61 11.45 16.21 2.52
N ASP A 62 11.66 16.34 1.25
CA ASP A 62 12.50 17.38 0.77
C ASP A 62 11.81 18.74 0.82
N GLY A 63 10.53 18.73 0.72
CA GLY A 63 9.77 19.94 0.76
C GLY A 63 9.57 20.47 2.14
#